data_c2fb019a07f0cb07442afef86efeebce
#
_entry.id   c2fb019a07f0cb07442afef86efeebce
#
_cell.length_a   1.000
_cell.length_b   1.000
_cell.length_c   1.000
_cell.angle_alpha   90.00
_cell.angle_beta   90.00
_cell.angle_gamma   90.00
#
_symmetry.space_group_name_H-M   'P 1'
#
loop_
_entity.id
_entity.type
_entity.pdbx_description
1 polymer ?
#
loop_
_entity_poly.entity_id
_entity_poly.type
_entity_poly.pdbx_seq_one_letter_code
_entity_poly.pdbx_strand_id
1 'polypeptide(L)'
;DRSGRRRAMITAASCGLVVLPMWIAGFSPLTTIVGVFLMQFFVQGAWGIIPAHINELSPAAARGFFPGFAYQLGVMCASSIPYVESALGEVFTYKQAMGGLMTVVFLAVILVVSKGPEAKGISFRKSTADS
;
A
#
# COMPACT_ATOMS: atom_id res chain seq x y z
N ASP A 1 0.83 1.07 18.22
CA ASP A 1 0.49 2.47 17.89
C ASP A 1 1.48 3.55 18.37
N ARG A 2 2.70 3.17 18.77
CA ARG A 2 3.71 4.16 19.21
C ARG A 2 4.23 5.03 18.06
N SER A 3 4.27 4.52 16.84
CA SER A 3 4.92 5.20 15.69
C SER A 3 3.97 5.97 14.78
N GLY A 4 2.65 5.84 14.94
CA GLY A 4 1.65 6.40 14.02
C GLY A 4 1.44 5.56 12.75
N ARG A 5 0.22 5.61 12.19
CA ARG A 5 -0.20 4.82 11.01
C ARG A 5 0.60 5.19 9.77
N ARG A 6 0.77 6.48 9.54
CA ARG A 6 1.50 7.05 8.40
C ARG A 6 2.95 6.55 8.34
N ARG A 7 3.69 6.64 9.48
CA ARG A 7 5.08 6.17 9.54
C ARG A 7 5.20 4.68 9.25
N ALA A 8 4.29 3.88 9.80
CA ALA A 8 4.28 2.43 9.57
C ALA A 8 4.05 2.08 8.08
N MET A 9 3.12 2.76 7.39
CA MET A 9 2.90 2.58 5.95
C MET A 9 4.12 2.99 5.12
N ILE A 10 4.73 4.14 5.42
CA ILE A 10 5.94 4.61 4.72
C ILE A 10 7.09 3.63 4.93
N THR A 11 7.29 3.14 6.16
CA THR A 11 8.34 2.16 6.46
C THR A 11 8.11 0.86 5.70
N ALA A 12 6.89 0.34 5.69
CA ALA A 12 6.55 -0.88 4.96
C ALA A 12 6.78 -0.72 3.44
N ALA A 13 6.33 0.39 2.86
CA ALA A 13 6.54 0.67 1.44
C ALA A 13 8.03 0.87 1.09
N SER A 14 8.79 1.53 1.95
CA SER A 14 10.24 1.71 1.77
C SER A 14 11.00 0.38 1.87
N CYS A 15 10.64 -0.47 2.83
CA CYS A 15 11.21 -1.81 2.94
C CYS A 15 10.86 -2.67 1.72
N GLY A 16 9.62 -2.60 1.22
CA GLY A 16 9.21 -3.26 -0.01
C GLY A 16 10.06 -2.81 -1.20
N LEU A 17 10.31 -1.51 -1.33
CA LEU A 17 11.16 -0.96 -2.38
C LEU A 17 12.62 -1.46 -2.30
N VAL A 18 13.17 -1.59 -1.10
CA VAL A 18 14.53 -2.13 -0.88
C VAL A 18 14.61 -3.62 -1.23
N VAL A 19 13.56 -4.39 -0.96
CA VAL A 19 13.49 -5.82 -1.26
C VAL A 19 13.22 -6.11 -2.74
N LEU A 20 12.63 -5.15 -3.45
CA LEU A 20 12.23 -5.31 -4.85
C LEU A 20 13.34 -5.83 -5.78
N PRO A 21 14.60 -5.33 -5.75
CA PRO A 21 15.67 -5.86 -6.59
C PRO A 21 16.00 -7.32 -6.32
N MET A 22 15.91 -7.76 -5.06
CA MET A 22 16.16 -9.14 -4.66
C MET A 22 15.15 -10.11 -5.29
N TRP A 23 13.89 -9.69 -5.37
CA TRP A 23 12.83 -10.47 -6.01
C TRP A 23 12.98 -10.50 -7.55
N ILE A 24 13.24 -9.33 -8.18
CA ILE A 24 13.29 -9.18 -9.64
C ILE A 24 14.57 -9.77 -10.23
N ALA A 25 15.73 -9.56 -9.61
CA ALA A 25 17.01 -10.02 -10.14
C ALA A 25 17.09 -11.54 -10.22
N GLY A 26 16.50 -12.27 -9.26
CA GLY A 26 16.45 -13.73 -9.28
C GLY A 26 17.84 -14.37 -9.30
N PHE A 27 18.75 -13.87 -8.45
CA PHE A 27 20.15 -14.37 -8.40
C PHE A 27 20.26 -15.86 -8.10
N SER A 28 19.33 -16.42 -7.34
CA SER A 28 19.21 -17.84 -7.06
C SER A 28 17.76 -18.18 -6.67
N PRO A 29 17.35 -19.46 -6.73
CA PRO A 29 16.02 -19.88 -6.28
C PRO A 29 15.74 -19.47 -4.83
N LEU A 30 16.73 -19.59 -3.95
CA LEU A 30 16.59 -19.20 -2.54
C LEU A 30 16.38 -17.70 -2.37
N THR A 31 17.19 -16.87 -3.05
CA THR A 31 17.04 -15.41 -2.99
C THR A 31 15.69 -14.95 -3.54
N THR A 32 15.20 -15.61 -4.57
CA THR A 32 13.87 -15.32 -5.13
C THR A 32 12.77 -15.66 -4.14
N ILE A 33 12.81 -16.84 -3.52
CA ILE A 33 11.81 -17.25 -2.52
C ILE A 33 11.80 -16.30 -1.33
N VAL A 34 12.97 -15.96 -0.79
CA VAL A 34 13.09 -15.01 0.33
C VAL A 34 12.61 -13.62 -0.09
N GLY A 35 12.94 -13.16 -1.30
CA GLY A 35 12.48 -11.89 -1.84
C GLY A 35 10.97 -11.83 -1.97
N VAL A 36 10.33 -12.87 -2.51
CA VAL A 36 8.86 -12.98 -2.59
C VAL A 36 8.22 -12.95 -1.21
N PHE A 37 8.76 -13.73 -0.28
CA PHE A 37 8.23 -13.76 1.10
C PHE A 37 8.30 -12.38 1.78
N LEU A 38 9.46 -11.73 1.73
CA LEU A 38 9.65 -10.41 2.32
C LEU A 38 8.78 -9.35 1.63
N MET A 39 8.68 -9.39 0.30
CA MET A 39 7.80 -8.50 -0.46
C MET A 39 6.36 -8.64 0.01
N GLN A 40 5.85 -9.88 0.08
CA GLN A 40 4.51 -10.16 0.53
C GLN A 40 4.28 -9.72 1.99
N PHE A 41 5.27 -9.93 2.85
CA PHE A 41 5.20 -9.49 4.24
C PHE A 41 5.04 -7.97 4.36
N PHE A 42 5.83 -7.18 3.64
CA PHE A 42 5.73 -5.72 3.68
C PHE A 42 4.46 -5.18 3.01
N VAL A 43 4.05 -5.76 1.89
CA VAL A 43 2.80 -5.38 1.22
C VAL A 43 1.60 -5.67 2.12
N GLN A 44 1.51 -6.85 2.70
CA GLN A 44 0.41 -7.22 3.60
C GLN A 44 0.44 -6.42 4.91
N GLY A 45 1.63 -6.09 5.40
CA GLY A 45 1.79 -5.20 6.54
C GLY A 45 1.21 -3.80 6.28
N ALA A 46 1.49 -3.21 5.12
CA ALA A 46 0.90 -1.95 4.70
C ALA A 46 -0.62 -2.09 4.49
N TRP A 47 -1.06 -3.16 3.84
CA TRP A 47 -2.47 -3.44 3.56
C TRP A 47 -3.33 -3.52 4.82
N GLY A 48 -2.82 -4.13 5.90
CA GLY A 48 -3.54 -4.20 7.18
C GLY A 48 -3.73 -2.83 7.86
N ILE A 49 -2.86 -1.86 7.58
CA ILE A 49 -2.93 -0.53 8.18
C ILE A 49 -3.86 0.41 7.41
N ILE A 50 -3.94 0.29 6.09
CA ILE A 50 -4.70 1.20 5.20
C ILE A 50 -6.19 1.28 5.59
N PRO A 51 -6.94 0.18 5.75
CA PRO A 51 -8.35 0.25 6.12
C PRO A 51 -8.58 0.92 7.47
N ALA A 52 -7.71 0.65 8.45
CA ALA A 52 -7.78 1.28 9.76
C ALA A 52 -7.54 2.80 9.66
N HIS A 53 -6.56 3.22 8.87
CA HIS A 53 -6.25 4.63 8.65
C HIS A 53 -7.40 5.38 7.95
N ILE A 54 -7.98 4.80 6.91
CA ILE A 54 -9.14 5.37 6.20
C ILE A 54 -10.34 5.48 7.16
N ASN A 55 -10.57 4.48 8.00
CA ASN A 55 -11.67 4.49 8.97
C ASN A 55 -11.51 5.58 10.04
N GLU A 56 -10.27 5.79 10.51
CA GLU A 56 -9.94 6.84 11.48
C GLU A 56 -10.11 8.26 10.89
N LEU A 57 -9.83 8.45 9.61
CA LEU A 57 -10.00 9.73 8.91
C LEU A 57 -11.43 9.98 8.44
N SER A 58 -12.30 8.98 8.45
CA SER A 58 -13.68 9.10 7.98
C SER A 58 -14.56 9.84 8.99
N PRO A 59 -15.41 10.79 8.53
CA PRO A 59 -16.41 11.43 9.37
C PRO A 59 -17.33 10.41 10.03
N ALA A 60 -17.78 10.69 11.26
CA ALA A 60 -18.62 9.76 12.03
C ALA A 60 -19.87 9.30 11.26
N ALA A 61 -20.54 10.22 10.56
CA ALA A 61 -21.73 9.95 9.76
C ALA A 61 -21.48 9.06 8.52
N ALA A 62 -20.25 9.05 7.96
CA ALA A 62 -19.91 8.31 6.75
C ALA A 62 -18.98 7.10 7.01
N ARG A 63 -18.64 6.85 8.28
CA ARG A 63 -17.65 5.83 8.68
C ARG A 63 -18.04 4.41 8.28
N GLY A 64 -19.33 4.10 8.21
CA GLY A 64 -19.82 2.79 7.76
C GLY A 64 -19.72 2.59 6.24
N PHE A 65 -19.71 3.66 5.45
CA PHE A 65 -19.72 3.59 3.99
C PHE A 65 -18.37 3.93 3.36
N PHE A 66 -17.73 4.99 3.84
CA PHE A 66 -16.57 5.61 3.19
C PHE A 66 -15.36 4.67 3.04
N PRO A 67 -14.96 3.87 4.04
CA PRO A 67 -13.83 2.96 3.90
C PRO A 67 -14.06 1.88 2.83
N GLY A 68 -15.27 1.32 2.79
CA GLY A 68 -15.64 0.32 1.78
C GLY A 68 -15.67 0.92 0.38
N PHE A 69 -16.22 2.10 0.21
CA PHE A 69 -16.25 2.82 -1.06
C PHE A 69 -14.84 3.14 -1.56
N ALA A 70 -13.98 3.71 -0.71
CA ALA A 70 -12.59 4.02 -1.05
C ALA A 70 -11.80 2.76 -1.43
N TYR A 71 -12.03 1.66 -0.73
CA TYR A 71 -11.43 0.36 -1.06
C TYR A 71 -11.85 -0.12 -2.44
N GLN A 72 -13.14 -0.12 -2.75
CA GLN A 72 -13.66 -0.57 -4.05
C GLN A 72 -13.18 0.32 -5.20
N LEU A 73 -13.07 1.63 -4.98
CA LEU A 73 -12.49 2.53 -5.95
C LEU A 73 -11.02 2.17 -6.26
N GLY A 74 -10.25 1.86 -5.23
CA GLY A 74 -8.88 1.37 -5.37
C GLY A 74 -8.79 0.06 -6.15
N VAL A 75 -9.66 -0.91 -5.86
CA VAL A 75 -9.73 -2.19 -6.59
C VAL A 75 -10.11 -1.96 -8.06
N MET A 76 -11.05 -1.07 -8.33
CA MET A 76 -11.44 -0.72 -9.71
C MET A 76 -10.27 -0.11 -10.50
N CYS A 77 -9.51 0.80 -9.89
CA CYS A 77 -8.30 1.34 -10.51
C CYS A 77 -7.23 0.25 -10.71
N ALA A 78 -7.03 -0.62 -9.73
CA ALA A 78 -6.06 -1.70 -9.79
C ALA A 78 -6.39 -2.77 -10.84
N SER A 79 -7.66 -2.92 -11.23
CA SER A 79 -8.07 -3.87 -12.27
C SER A 79 -7.49 -3.58 -13.65
N SER A 80 -7.01 -2.35 -13.89
CA SER A 80 -6.31 -1.97 -15.13
C SER A 80 -4.84 -2.39 -15.16
N ILE A 81 -4.25 -2.77 -14.02
CA ILE A 81 -2.82 -3.11 -13.91
C ILE A 81 -2.40 -4.24 -14.87
N PRO A 82 -3.15 -5.36 -15.02
CA PRO A 82 -2.78 -6.41 -15.95
C PRO A 82 -2.67 -5.94 -17.41
N TYR A 83 -3.51 -4.99 -17.83
CA TYR A 83 -3.43 -4.39 -19.16
C TYR A 83 -2.17 -3.54 -19.34
N VAL A 84 -1.82 -2.77 -18.30
CA VAL A 84 -0.59 -1.96 -18.29
C VAL A 84 0.64 -2.88 -18.32
N GLU A 85 0.65 -3.96 -17.54
CA GLU A 85 1.74 -4.95 -17.52
C GLU A 85 1.88 -5.64 -18.88
N SER A 86 0.78 -6.02 -19.52
CA SER A 86 0.79 -6.61 -20.87
C SER A 86 1.38 -5.67 -21.90
N ALA A 87 0.94 -4.41 -21.93
CA ALA A 87 1.46 -3.40 -22.84
C ALA A 87 2.94 -3.08 -22.61
N LEU A 88 3.38 -3.02 -21.36
CA LEU A 88 4.78 -2.84 -21.02
C LEU A 88 5.63 -4.07 -21.42
N GLY A 89 5.07 -5.27 -21.32
CA GLY A 89 5.72 -6.52 -21.70
C GLY A 89 6.01 -6.64 -23.19
N GLU A 90 5.35 -5.88 -24.06
CA GLU A 90 5.65 -5.81 -25.49
C GLU A 90 6.96 -5.04 -25.78
N VAL A 91 7.32 -4.09 -24.92
CA VAL A 91 8.49 -3.20 -25.10
C VAL A 91 9.64 -3.58 -24.17
N PHE A 92 9.33 -4.05 -22.98
CA PHE A 92 10.30 -4.38 -21.93
C PHE A 92 10.25 -5.86 -21.57
N THR A 93 11.37 -6.38 -21.04
CA THR A 93 11.35 -7.70 -20.43
C THR A 93 10.35 -7.72 -19.25
N TYR A 94 9.65 -8.84 -19.06
CA TYR A 94 8.65 -8.99 -17.97
C TYR A 94 9.19 -8.54 -16.60
N LYS A 95 10.43 -8.86 -16.27
CA LYS A 95 11.09 -8.42 -15.04
C LYS A 95 11.22 -6.89 -14.95
N GLN A 96 11.55 -6.24 -16.06
CA GLN A 96 11.68 -4.77 -16.11
C GLN A 96 10.32 -4.09 -16.01
N ALA A 97 9.32 -4.59 -16.73
CA ALA A 97 7.96 -4.06 -16.70
C ALA A 97 7.37 -4.14 -15.29
N MET A 98 7.43 -5.31 -14.66
CA MET A 98 6.94 -5.55 -13.31
C MET A 98 7.72 -4.73 -12.27
N GLY A 99 9.05 -4.71 -12.36
CA GLY A 99 9.89 -3.94 -11.46
C GLY A 99 9.68 -2.44 -11.54
N GLY A 100 9.55 -1.91 -12.74
CA GLY A 100 9.25 -0.51 -12.99
C GLY A 100 7.88 -0.12 -12.44
N LEU A 101 6.85 -0.91 -12.72
CA LEU A 101 5.50 -0.67 -12.24
C LEU A 101 5.44 -0.70 -10.70
N MET A 102 6.01 -1.71 -10.07
CA MET A 102 6.07 -1.80 -8.60
C MET A 102 6.83 -0.63 -7.97
N THR A 103 7.94 -0.19 -8.58
CA THR A 103 8.69 0.98 -8.13
C THR A 103 7.81 2.23 -8.13
N VAL A 104 7.08 2.48 -9.23
CA VAL A 104 6.16 3.61 -9.35
C VAL A 104 5.07 3.54 -8.29
N VAL A 105 4.46 2.37 -8.08
CA VAL A 105 3.42 2.17 -7.06
C VAL A 105 3.94 2.46 -5.66
N PHE A 106 5.09 1.91 -5.27
CA PHE A 106 5.67 2.17 -3.95
C PHE A 106 6.01 3.65 -3.74
N LEU A 107 6.60 4.30 -4.73
CA LEU A 107 6.89 5.75 -4.67
C LEU A 107 5.61 6.57 -4.57
N ALA A 108 4.57 6.23 -5.32
CA ALA A 108 3.27 6.89 -5.24
C ALA A 108 2.66 6.74 -3.85
N VAL A 109 2.68 5.54 -3.26
CA VAL A 109 2.20 5.29 -1.90
C VAL A 109 2.98 6.12 -0.88
N ILE A 110 4.32 6.14 -0.96
CA ILE A 110 5.16 6.94 -0.07
C ILE A 110 4.81 8.43 -0.20
N LEU A 111 4.69 8.95 -1.41
CA LEU A 111 4.37 10.36 -1.67
C LEU A 111 2.99 10.74 -1.14
N VAL A 112 1.96 9.96 -1.47
CA VAL A 112 0.59 10.22 -1.04
C VAL A 112 0.48 10.16 0.48
N VAL A 113 1.00 9.09 1.10
CA VAL A 113 0.96 8.93 2.55
C VAL A 113 1.82 9.99 3.25
N SER A 114 2.94 10.42 2.66
CA SER A 114 3.78 11.47 3.24
C SER A 114 3.12 12.86 3.26
N LYS A 115 2.19 13.13 2.37
CA LYS A 115 1.42 14.38 2.33
C LYS A 115 0.08 14.29 3.06
N GLY A 116 -0.38 13.08 3.37
CA GLY A 116 -1.65 12.83 4.05
C GLY A 116 -1.65 13.25 5.53
N PRO A 117 -2.83 13.50 6.12
CA PRO A 117 -2.96 13.79 7.54
C PRO A 117 -2.60 12.57 8.40
N GLU A 118 -2.08 12.81 9.61
CA GLU A 118 -1.81 11.75 10.59
C GLU A 118 -3.06 11.52 11.45
N ALA A 119 -3.54 10.28 11.51
CA ALA A 119 -4.71 9.88 12.29
C ALA A 119 -4.32 9.38 13.71
N LYS A 120 -3.26 9.94 14.32
CA LYS A 120 -2.78 9.48 15.62
C LYS A 120 -3.70 9.95 16.76
N GLY A 121 -4.25 9.02 17.52
CA GLY A 121 -4.94 9.31 18.78
C GLY A 121 -6.38 9.80 18.66
N ILE A 122 -7.07 9.55 17.56
CA ILE A 122 -8.50 9.83 17.43
C ILE A 122 -9.28 8.88 18.34
N SER A 123 -9.80 9.40 19.48
CA SER A 123 -10.66 8.61 20.36
C SER A 123 -12.09 8.61 19.82
N PHE A 124 -12.59 7.44 19.44
CA PHE A 124 -13.99 7.24 18.99
C PHE A 124 -15.04 7.56 20.05
N ARG A 125 -14.62 7.85 21.29
CA ARG A 125 -15.48 8.01 22.47
C ARG A 125 -16.07 9.39 22.65
N LYS A 126 -15.65 10.42 21.90
CA LYS A 126 -16.10 11.80 22.09
C LYS A 126 -17.38 12.19 21.34
N SER A 127 -17.95 11.32 20.52
CA SER A 127 -19.12 11.66 19.68
C SER A 127 -20.49 11.39 20.35
N THR A 128 -20.54 10.85 21.55
CA THR A 128 -21.81 10.50 22.23
C THR A 128 -22.20 11.47 23.35
N ALA A 129 -21.45 12.56 23.53
CA ALA A 129 -21.73 13.53 24.63
C ALA A 129 -22.40 14.83 24.17
N ASP A 130 -22.60 15.03 22.86
CA ASP A 130 -23.21 16.27 22.31
C ASP A 130 -24.48 15.99 21.47
N SER A 131 -25.26 15.00 21.88
CA SER A 131 -26.60 14.75 21.31
C SER A 131 -27.66 14.75 22.42
#